data_f88b2dfb9035819f7ace30a6a6e2a206
#
_entry.id   f88b2dfb9035819f7ace30a6a6e2a206
#
_cell.length_a   1.000
_cell.length_b   1.000
_cell.length_c   1.000
_cell.angle_alpha   90.00
_cell.angle_beta   90.00
_cell.angle_gamma   90.00
#
_symmetry.space_group_name_H-M   'P 1'
#
loop_
_entity.id
_entity.type
_entity.pdbx_description
1 polymer ?
#
loop_
_entity_poly.entity_id
_entity_poly.type
_entity_poly.pdbx_seq_one_letter_code
_entity_poly.pdbx_strand_id
1 'polypeptide(L)'
;MIVVTGGAGFIGSNIVAALEARGETEVVVCDSLGDGDKWQNIAKRELFGILPPEALFDFLDSRKGEVDAVFHMGAISSTTATNADLVIANNFDFSLQLWEWCVLAEARFIYASSAATYGSGSGGFDDDGSVEALCELRPLNLYGWSKHLFDRRIARLNAEGKPRPPQWAGLKFFNVFGPNEYHKGPMRSVAQQLHEQISAGDSVRLFRSHHPDYPDGGQMRDFVSVDDCVDVMMWLCDTPEVSGLFNLGTGTARTFADLAGVVYATMGLEPDIEFIDTPKEIRDKYQYFTEANMAKLRIAGYGHEFRSLEDGVGDYVQNF
;
A
#
# COMPACT_ATOMS: atom_id res chain seq x y z
N MET A 1 9.51 1.24 -21.64
CA MET A 1 9.19 2.37 -20.70
C MET A 1 8.26 1.91 -19.59
N ILE A 2 8.51 2.36 -18.36
CA ILE A 2 7.65 2.04 -17.20
C ILE A 2 7.10 3.34 -16.60
N VAL A 3 5.81 3.39 -16.34
CA VAL A 3 5.15 4.54 -15.72
C VAL A 3 4.76 4.21 -14.28
N VAL A 4 5.13 5.06 -13.32
CA VAL A 4 4.80 4.91 -11.91
C VAL A 4 3.94 6.09 -11.47
N THR A 5 2.62 5.88 -11.34
CA THR A 5 1.75 6.92 -10.76
C THR A 5 1.86 6.89 -9.24
N GLY A 6 1.79 8.05 -8.59
CA GLY A 6 2.15 8.16 -7.18
C GLY A 6 3.64 7.88 -6.93
N GLY A 7 4.48 8.04 -7.96
CA GLY A 7 5.89 7.66 -7.95
C GLY A 7 6.78 8.50 -7.04
N ALA A 8 6.33 9.67 -6.61
CA ALA A 8 6.99 10.45 -5.55
C ALA A 8 6.44 10.13 -4.15
N GLY A 9 5.39 9.31 -4.05
CA GLY A 9 4.82 8.88 -2.78
C GLY A 9 5.65 7.80 -2.09
N PHE A 10 5.19 7.32 -0.95
CA PHE A 10 5.87 6.32 -0.12
C PHE A 10 6.22 5.05 -0.90
N ILE A 11 5.23 4.25 -1.31
CA ILE A 11 5.48 2.98 -2.01
C ILE A 11 6.03 3.23 -3.41
N GLY A 12 5.48 4.22 -4.14
CA GLY A 12 5.88 4.51 -5.52
C GLY A 12 7.36 4.88 -5.67
N SER A 13 7.92 5.66 -4.74
CA SER A 13 9.34 6.05 -4.78
C SER A 13 10.29 4.88 -4.50
N ASN A 14 9.87 3.91 -3.70
CA ASN A 14 10.64 2.68 -3.49
C ASN A 14 10.58 1.77 -4.72
N ILE A 15 9.45 1.74 -5.47
CA ILE A 15 9.38 1.07 -6.77
C ILE A 15 10.35 1.74 -7.77
N VAL A 16 10.33 3.08 -7.85
CA VAL A 16 11.26 3.84 -8.73
C VAL A 16 12.71 3.50 -8.40
N ALA A 17 13.06 3.43 -7.10
CA ALA A 17 14.41 3.06 -6.67
C ALA A 17 14.80 1.63 -7.09
N ALA A 18 13.87 0.68 -6.98
CA ALA A 18 14.11 -0.70 -7.37
C ALA A 18 14.24 -0.87 -8.89
N LEU A 19 13.43 -0.16 -9.66
CA LEU A 19 13.52 -0.15 -11.12
C LEU A 19 14.89 0.42 -11.59
N GLU A 20 15.30 1.56 -11.02
CA GLU A 20 16.63 2.14 -11.29
C GLU A 20 17.76 1.16 -10.94
N ALA A 21 17.69 0.50 -9.76
CA ALA A 21 18.67 -0.50 -9.34
C ALA A 21 18.74 -1.72 -10.28
N ARG A 22 17.66 -2.03 -10.99
CA ARG A 22 17.60 -3.08 -12.03
C ARG A 22 18.11 -2.59 -13.39
N GLY A 23 18.51 -1.33 -13.51
CA GLY A 23 19.00 -0.73 -14.75
C GLY A 23 17.91 -0.23 -15.69
N GLU A 24 16.67 -0.08 -15.21
CA GLU A 24 15.61 0.53 -16.00
C GLU A 24 15.86 2.04 -16.14
N THR A 25 16.09 2.49 -17.36
CA THR A 25 16.44 3.89 -17.68
C THR A 25 15.25 4.72 -18.15
N GLU A 26 14.15 4.09 -18.54
CA GLU A 26 12.96 4.75 -19.05
C GLU A 26 11.81 4.70 -18.02
N VAL A 27 12.06 5.23 -16.81
CA VAL A 27 11.09 5.34 -15.74
C VAL A 27 10.48 6.74 -15.71
N VAL A 28 9.16 6.81 -15.87
CA VAL A 28 8.37 8.04 -15.80
C VAL A 28 7.58 8.07 -14.52
N VAL A 29 7.73 9.15 -13.75
CA VAL A 29 6.95 9.40 -12.54
C VAL A 29 5.76 10.30 -12.88
N CYS A 30 4.55 9.87 -12.52
CA CYS A 30 3.36 10.72 -12.58
C CYS A 30 2.88 10.98 -11.15
N ASP A 31 2.98 12.23 -10.69
CA ASP A 31 2.58 12.60 -9.33
C ASP A 31 2.34 14.11 -9.18
N SER A 32 1.51 14.49 -8.20
CA SER A 32 1.41 15.86 -7.71
C SER A 32 2.40 16.05 -6.56
N LEU A 33 3.46 16.83 -6.76
CA LEU A 33 4.50 17.03 -5.75
C LEU A 33 4.03 17.89 -4.57
N GLY A 34 3.14 18.86 -4.83
CA GLY A 34 2.66 19.81 -3.82
C GLY A 34 3.74 20.79 -3.36
N ASP A 35 3.51 21.41 -2.20
CA ASP A 35 4.40 22.44 -1.62
C ASP A 35 5.32 21.89 -0.52
N GLY A 36 5.25 20.59 -0.22
CA GLY A 36 6.01 19.94 0.84
C GLY A 36 7.27 19.22 0.35
N ASP A 37 7.80 18.34 1.21
CA ASP A 37 9.07 17.64 1.00
C ASP A 37 8.97 16.35 0.19
N LYS A 38 7.80 16.02 -0.35
CA LYS A 38 7.55 14.79 -1.10
C LYS A 38 8.52 14.56 -2.26
N TRP A 39 8.97 15.64 -2.90
CA TRP A 39 9.95 15.60 -3.98
C TRP A 39 11.29 14.97 -3.59
N GLN A 40 11.66 15.04 -2.31
CA GLN A 40 12.92 14.46 -1.80
C GLN A 40 12.97 12.94 -1.98
N ASN A 41 11.81 12.26 -2.01
CA ASN A 41 11.74 10.81 -2.22
C ASN A 41 12.35 10.36 -3.55
N ILE A 42 12.32 11.24 -4.55
CA ILE A 42 12.83 10.96 -5.91
C ILE A 42 13.99 11.88 -6.32
N ALA A 43 14.42 12.81 -5.48
CA ALA A 43 15.41 13.83 -5.80
C ALA A 43 16.77 13.25 -6.27
N LYS A 44 17.11 12.04 -5.82
CA LYS A 44 18.37 11.36 -6.16
C LYS A 44 18.22 10.30 -7.26
N ARG A 45 17.08 10.28 -7.97
CA ARG A 45 16.78 9.29 -9.01
C ARG A 45 17.00 9.85 -10.40
N GLU A 46 17.53 9.01 -11.28
CA GLU A 46 17.55 9.31 -12.70
C GLU A 46 16.20 8.93 -13.32
N LEU A 47 15.42 9.95 -13.67
CA LEU A 47 14.08 9.76 -14.23
C LEU A 47 14.09 10.10 -15.72
N PHE A 48 13.42 9.29 -16.52
CA PHE A 48 13.15 9.64 -17.91
C PHE A 48 12.24 10.89 -18.00
N GLY A 49 11.30 11.00 -17.09
CA GLY A 49 10.40 12.15 -16.98
C GLY A 49 9.59 12.17 -15.70
N ILE A 50 9.09 13.37 -15.39
CA ILE A 50 8.13 13.58 -14.33
C ILE A 50 7.01 14.45 -14.85
N LEU A 51 5.75 14.09 -14.56
CA LEU A 51 4.60 14.82 -15.04
C LEU A 51 3.46 14.80 -14.01
N PRO A 52 2.61 15.84 -13.99
CA PRO A 52 1.44 15.86 -13.13
C PRO A 52 0.33 14.95 -13.69
N PRO A 53 -0.61 14.48 -12.82
CA PRO A 53 -1.66 13.54 -13.23
C PRO A 53 -2.51 13.99 -14.42
N GLU A 54 -2.80 15.28 -14.54
CA GLU A 54 -3.58 15.87 -15.63
C GLU A 54 -2.89 15.78 -17.01
N ALA A 55 -1.58 15.64 -17.05
CA ALA A 55 -0.81 15.47 -18.29
C ALA A 55 -0.61 14.00 -18.68
N LEU A 56 -1.01 13.05 -17.81
CA LEU A 56 -0.66 11.65 -17.99
C LEU A 56 -1.24 11.04 -19.27
N PHE A 57 -2.52 11.24 -19.56
CA PHE A 57 -3.17 10.57 -20.69
C PHE A 57 -2.66 11.12 -22.04
N ASP A 58 -2.41 12.42 -22.16
CA ASP A 58 -1.80 13.01 -23.36
C ASP A 58 -0.38 12.43 -23.58
N PHE A 59 0.39 12.27 -22.50
CA PHE A 59 1.70 11.64 -22.56
C PHE A 59 1.59 10.18 -23.01
N LEU A 60 0.74 9.39 -22.37
CA LEU A 60 0.52 7.98 -22.67
C LEU A 60 0.08 7.77 -24.13
N ASP A 61 -0.85 8.58 -24.63
CA ASP A 61 -1.35 8.49 -26.01
C ASP A 61 -0.24 8.82 -27.02
N SER A 62 0.65 9.77 -26.70
CA SER A 62 1.81 10.10 -27.54
C SER A 62 2.89 9.00 -27.57
N ARG A 63 2.87 8.07 -26.60
CA ARG A 63 3.85 6.97 -26.41
C ARG A 63 3.21 5.59 -26.47
N LYS A 64 2.05 5.47 -27.10
CA LYS A 64 1.36 4.19 -27.26
C LYS A 64 2.24 3.19 -27.99
N GLY A 65 2.45 2.01 -27.36
CA GLY A 65 3.35 0.97 -27.84
C GLY A 65 4.81 1.07 -27.34
N GLU A 66 5.16 2.15 -26.60
CA GLU A 66 6.45 2.26 -25.92
C GLU A 66 6.35 1.95 -24.42
N VAL A 67 5.14 1.99 -23.85
CA VAL A 67 4.90 1.73 -22.43
C VAL A 67 4.64 0.25 -22.20
N ASP A 68 5.53 -0.42 -21.46
CA ASP A 68 5.46 -1.84 -21.14
C ASP A 68 4.61 -2.13 -19.92
N ALA A 69 4.67 -1.24 -18.91
CA ALA A 69 3.97 -1.42 -17.65
C ALA A 69 3.59 -0.10 -16.98
N VAL A 70 2.47 -0.11 -16.28
CA VAL A 70 2.02 0.96 -15.38
C VAL A 70 1.92 0.41 -13.96
N PHE A 71 2.73 0.97 -13.04
CA PHE A 71 2.56 0.78 -11.60
C PHE A 71 1.67 1.90 -11.07
N HIS A 72 0.42 1.59 -10.80
CA HIS A 72 -0.56 2.57 -10.35
C HIS A 72 -0.66 2.59 -8.81
N MET A 73 0.22 3.40 -8.18
CA MET A 73 0.27 3.59 -6.72
C MET A 73 -0.41 4.91 -6.28
N GLY A 74 -0.71 5.79 -7.24
CA GLY A 74 -1.34 7.07 -6.97
C GLY A 74 -2.77 6.93 -6.45
N ALA A 75 -3.06 7.55 -5.30
CA ALA A 75 -4.39 7.60 -4.73
C ALA A 75 -4.48 8.67 -3.62
N ILE A 76 -5.70 9.11 -3.32
CA ILE A 76 -6.01 9.75 -2.04
C ILE A 76 -6.14 8.64 -1.01
N SER A 77 -5.10 8.44 -0.19
CA SER A 77 -4.99 7.30 0.74
C SER A 77 -5.40 7.61 2.18
N SER A 78 -5.85 8.84 2.47
CA SER A 78 -6.32 9.21 3.81
C SER A 78 -7.61 8.49 4.16
N THR A 79 -7.59 7.71 5.24
CA THR A 79 -8.78 7.03 5.79
C THR A 79 -9.77 8.00 6.43
N THR A 80 -9.35 9.25 6.66
CA THR A 80 -10.17 10.34 7.20
C THR A 80 -10.66 11.30 6.12
N ALA A 81 -10.41 11.03 4.84
CA ALA A 81 -10.93 11.84 3.73
C ALA A 81 -12.46 11.90 3.74
N THR A 82 -13.01 13.10 3.52
CA THR A 82 -14.46 13.37 3.56
C THR A 82 -15.04 13.82 2.22
N ASN A 83 -14.20 14.31 1.29
CA ASN A 83 -14.66 14.72 -0.04
C ASN A 83 -14.79 13.49 -0.95
N ALA A 84 -16.02 12.92 -1.00
CA ALA A 84 -16.28 11.70 -1.74
C ALA A 84 -16.08 11.88 -3.26
N ASP A 85 -16.51 13.00 -3.84
CA ASP A 85 -16.38 13.23 -5.27
C ASP A 85 -14.90 13.25 -5.70
N LEU A 86 -14.06 13.94 -4.92
CA LEU A 86 -12.63 13.99 -5.18
C LEU A 86 -11.97 12.61 -5.04
N VAL A 87 -12.35 11.84 -4.01
CA VAL A 87 -11.82 10.49 -3.81
C VAL A 87 -12.24 9.55 -4.95
N ILE A 88 -13.48 9.63 -5.41
CA ILE A 88 -13.96 8.79 -6.53
C ILE A 88 -13.26 9.20 -7.83
N ALA A 89 -13.17 10.47 -8.14
CA ALA A 89 -12.46 10.94 -9.34
C ALA A 89 -11.01 10.43 -9.40
N ASN A 90 -10.28 10.47 -8.25
CA ASN A 90 -8.89 10.03 -8.21
C ASN A 90 -8.70 8.51 -8.08
N ASN A 91 -9.48 7.85 -7.22
CA ASN A 91 -9.21 6.46 -6.86
C ASN A 91 -9.98 5.45 -7.72
N PHE A 92 -11.06 5.89 -8.34
CA PHE A 92 -11.88 5.03 -9.19
C PHE A 92 -11.86 5.45 -10.66
N ASP A 93 -12.30 6.66 -10.99
CA ASP A 93 -12.42 7.07 -12.40
C ASP A 93 -11.06 7.12 -13.10
N PHE A 94 -10.05 7.73 -12.45
CA PHE A 94 -8.69 7.79 -12.98
C PHE A 94 -8.07 6.37 -13.12
N SER A 95 -8.29 5.50 -12.11
CA SER A 95 -7.81 4.11 -12.17
C SER A 95 -8.48 3.32 -13.31
N LEU A 96 -9.78 3.57 -13.55
CA LEU A 96 -10.51 2.90 -14.63
C LEU A 96 -10.04 3.37 -16.01
N GLN A 97 -9.79 4.66 -16.18
CA GLN A 97 -9.22 5.21 -17.42
C GLN A 97 -7.83 4.61 -17.70
N LEU A 98 -6.97 4.46 -16.66
CA LEU A 98 -5.66 3.80 -16.80
C LEU A 98 -5.80 2.32 -17.17
N TRP A 99 -6.73 1.61 -16.55
CA TRP A 99 -7.02 0.22 -16.92
C TRP A 99 -7.42 0.11 -18.40
N GLU A 100 -8.37 0.94 -18.84
CA GLU A 100 -8.86 0.95 -20.22
C GLU A 100 -7.74 1.31 -21.20
N TRP A 101 -6.90 2.29 -20.85
CA TRP A 101 -5.74 2.63 -21.65
C TRP A 101 -4.75 1.45 -21.75
N CYS A 102 -4.42 0.79 -20.64
CA CYS A 102 -3.52 -0.36 -20.63
C CYS A 102 -4.07 -1.54 -21.47
N VAL A 103 -5.39 -1.74 -21.51
CA VAL A 103 -6.03 -2.72 -22.41
C VAL A 103 -5.76 -2.37 -23.87
N LEU A 104 -5.94 -1.09 -24.25
CA LEU A 104 -5.80 -0.64 -25.65
C LEU A 104 -4.33 -0.54 -26.10
N ALA A 105 -3.41 -0.34 -25.17
CA ALA A 105 -1.98 -0.23 -25.43
C ALA A 105 -1.22 -1.56 -25.25
N GLU A 106 -1.93 -2.61 -24.80
CA GLU A 106 -1.33 -3.91 -24.42
C GLU A 106 -0.23 -3.76 -23.35
N ALA A 107 -0.35 -2.75 -22.47
CA ALA A 107 0.56 -2.50 -21.37
C ALA A 107 0.13 -3.28 -20.11
N ARG A 108 1.09 -3.74 -19.30
CA ARG A 108 0.84 -4.39 -18.02
C ARG A 108 0.34 -3.39 -16.98
N PHE A 109 -0.55 -3.82 -16.08
CA PHE A 109 -1.15 -2.93 -15.08
C PHE A 109 -1.08 -3.54 -13.68
N ILE A 110 -0.25 -2.97 -12.81
CA ILE A 110 -0.12 -3.36 -11.41
C ILE A 110 -0.61 -2.20 -10.55
N TYR A 111 -1.60 -2.44 -9.68
CA TYR A 111 -2.24 -1.35 -8.94
C TYR A 111 -2.34 -1.60 -7.44
N ALA A 112 -2.32 -0.50 -6.69
CA ALA A 112 -2.53 -0.53 -5.25
C ALA A 112 -4.02 -0.65 -4.91
N SER A 113 -4.42 -1.81 -4.36
CA SER A 113 -5.61 -1.98 -3.54
C SER A 113 -5.23 -1.85 -2.05
N SER A 114 -6.06 -2.29 -1.12
CA SER A 114 -5.82 -2.12 0.31
C SER A 114 -6.55 -3.15 1.16
N ALA A 115 -5.96 -3.57 2.27
CA ALA A 115 -6.64 -4.33 3.32
C ALA A 115 -7.85 -3.58 3.93
N ALA A 116 -7.92 -2.23 3.78
CA ALA A 116 -9.09 -1.45 4.16
C ALA A 116 -10.39 -1.87 3.45
N THR A 117 -10.28 -2.59 2.33
CA THR A 117 -11.42 -3.15 1.59
C THR A 117 -12.15 -4.25 2.36
N TYR A 118 -11.47 -4.94 3.29
CA TYR A 118 -12.07 -6.01 4.12
C TYR A 118 -12.99 -5.49 5.23
N GLY A 119 -12.97 -4.19 5.48
CA GLY A 119 -13.82 -3.58 6.51
C GLY A 119 -13.44 -4.00 7.92
N SER A 120 -14.38 -4.55 8.67
CA SER A 120 -14.12 -5.03 10.05
C SER A 120 -13.26 -6.29 10.12
N GLY A 121 -13.09 -6.99 9.01
CA GLY A 121 -12.42 -8.29 8.98
C GLY A 121 -13.29 -9.46 9.44
N SER A 122 -14.57 -9.23 9.72
CA SER A 122 -15.49 -10.30 10.19
C SER A 122 -15.69 -11.44 9.17
N GLY A 123 -15.45 -11.17 7.88
CA GLY A 123 -15.47 -12.15 6.79
C GLY A 123 -14.12 -12.80 6.51
N GLY A 124 -13.09 -12.53 7.32
CA GLY A 124 -11.71 -12.96 7.04
C GLY A 124 -10.96 -11.99 6.13
N PHE A 125 -9.74 -12.41 5.76
CA PHE A 125 -8.83 -11.63 4.93
C PHE A 125 -8.37 -12.44 3.70
N ASP A 126 -9.31 -13.13 3.06
CA ASP A 126 -9.03 -13.89 1.84
C ASP A 126 -9.10 -12.98 0.61
N ASP A 127 -8.12 -13.10 -0.26
CA ASP A 127 -8.00 -12.35 -1.51
C ASP A 127 -8.74 -13.02 -2.68
N ASP A 128 -9.88 -13.65 -2.39
CA ASP A 128 -10.78 -14.12 -3.42
C ASP A 128 -11.30 -12.93 -4.25
N GLY A 129 -10.90 -12.87 -5.51
CA GLY A 129 -11.25 -11.82 -6.45
C GLY A 129 -12.54 -12.12 -7.23
N SER A 130 -13.34 -13.10 -6.82
CA SER A 130 -14.64 -13.38 -7.44
C SER A 130 -15.63 -12.24 -7.16
N VAL A 131 -16.61 -12.08 -8.05
CA VAL A 131 -17.68 -11.08 -7.89
C VAL A 131 -18.45 -11.36 -6.60
N GLU A 132 -18.71 -12.62 -6.30
CA GLU A 132 -19.45 -13.10 -5.15
C GLU A 132 -18.74 -12.72 -3.85
N ALA A 133 -17.46 -13.10 -3.71
CA ALA A 133 -16.67 -12.79 -2.50
C ALA A 133 -16.53 -11.30 -2.27
N LEU A 134 -16.21 -10.53 -3.31
CA LEU A 134 -16.10 -9.08 -3.20
C LEU A 134 -17.44 -8.42 -2.84
N CYS A 135 -18.58 -8.98 -3.21
CA CYS A 135 -19.89 -8.45 -2.81
C CYS A 135 -20.16 -8.52 -1.30
N GLU A 136 -19.47 -9.39 -0.56
CA GLU A 136 -19.65 -9.54 0.90
C GLU A 136 -18.83 -8.53 1.71
N LEU A 137 -17.80 -7.91 1.13
CA LEU A 137 -16.94 -6.99 1.85
C LEU A 137 -17.65 -5.65 2.17
N ARG A 138 -17.35 -5.09 3.34
CA ARG A 138 -17.97 -3.86 3.86
C ARG A 138 -16.90 -2.89 4.39
N PRO A 139 -16.24 -2.12 3.50
CA PRO A 139 -15.26 -1.12 3.91
C PRO A 139 -15.81 -0.11 4.92
N LEU A 140 -15.00 0.28 5.91
CA LEU A 140 -15.42 1.15 7.01
C LEU A 140 -15.24 2.64 6.74
N ASN A 141 -14.54 3.02 5.68
CA ASN A 141 -14.25 4.40 5.34
C ASN A 141 -14.25 4.62 3.82
N LEU A 142 -14.27 5.89 3.43
CA LEU A 142 -14.35 6.33 2.03
C LEU A 142 -13.16 5.82 1.19
N TYR A 143 -11.94 5.85 1.74
CA TYR A 143 -10.76 5.32 1.07
C TYR A 143 -10.89 3.82 0.76
N GLY A 144 -11.19 3.01 1.79
CA GLY A 144 -11.39 1.57 1.61
C GLY A 144 -12.51 1.26 0.62
N TRP A 145 -13.61 2.02 0.68
CA TRP A 145 -14.71 1.87 -0.28
C TRP A 145 -14.28 2.20 -1.71
N SER A 146 -13.52 3.26 -1.94
CA SER A 146 -13.07 3.63 -3.29
C SER A 146 -12.17 2.56 -3.92
N LYS A 147 -11.25 1.96 -3.14
CA LYS A 147 -10.42 0.83 -3.59
C LYS A 147 -11.25 -0.43 -3.86
N HIS A 148 -12.19 -0.72 -2.97
CA HIS A 148 -13.13 -1.83 -3.14
C HIS A 148 -14.02 -1.67 -4.38
N LEU A 149 -14.49 -0.46 -4.67
CA LEU A 149 -15.28 -0.17 -5.85
C LEU A 149 -14.50 -0.52 -7.13
N PHE A 150 -13.21 -0.19 -7.18
CA PHE A 150 -12.34 -0.52 -8.30
C PHE A 150 -12.11 -2.04 -8.39
N ASP A 151 -11.76 -2.73 -7.29
CA ASP A 151 -11.59 -4.19 -7.25
C ASP A 151 -12.84 -4.90 -7.79
N ARG A 152 -14.04 -4.48 -7.35
CA ARG A 152 -15.32 -5.03 -7.83
C ARG A 152 -15.56 -4.78 -9.32
N ARG A 153 -15.18 -3.60 -9.81
CA ARG A 153 -15.32 -3.27 -11.24
C ARG A 153 -14.44 -4.18 -12.08
N ILE A 154 -13.19 -4.38 -11.69
CA ILE A 154 -12.26 -5.28 -12.41
C ILE A 154 -12.74 -6.73 -12.35
N ALA A 155 -13.19 -7.21 -11.19
CA ALA A 155 -13.75 -8.55 -11.05
C ALA A 155 -14.93 -8.79 -12.01
N ARG A 156 -15.83 -7.81 -12.12
CA ARG A 156 -16.98 -7.90 -13.03
C ARG A 156 -16.56 -7.90 -14.50
N LEU A 157 -15.64 -7.03 -14.91
CA LEU A 157 -15.11 -6.99 -16.27
C LEU A 157 -14.49 -8.35 -16.66
N ASN A 158 -13.72 -8.95 -15.73
CA ASN A 158 -13.12 -10.27 -15.96
C ASN A 158 -14.19 -11.38 -16.04
N ALA A 159 -15.19 -11.37 -15.15
CA ALA A 159 -16.28 -12.35 -15.18
C ALA A 159 -17.14 -12.26 -16.46
N GLU A 160 -17.29 -11.06 -17.03
CA GLU A 160 -17.97 -10.81 -18.29
C GLU A 160 -17.10 -11.12 -19.53
N GLY A 161 -15.85 -11.56 -19.35
CA GLY A 161 -14.93 -11.85 -20.46
C GLY A 161 -14.53 -10.61 -21.26
N LYS A 162 -14.57 -9.41 -20.65
CA LYS A 162 -14.14 -8.18 -21.31
C LYS A 162 -12.62 -8.16 -21.51
N PRO A 163 -12.11 -7.42 -22.51
CA PRO A 163 -10.68 -7.21 -22.68
C PRO A 163 -10.01 -6.71 -21.39
N ARG A 164 -8.79 -7.19 -21.15
CA ARG A 164 -7.98 -6.85 -19.97
C ARG A 164 -6.53 -6.62 -20.39
N PRO A 165 -5.72 -5.92 -19.56
CA PRO A 165 -4.29 -5.83 -19.79
C PRO A 165 -3.65 -7.23 -19.91
N PRO A 166 -2.53 -7.39 -20.64
CA PRO A 166 -1.86 -8.70 -20.82
C PRO A 166 -1.44 -9.32 -19.49
N GLN A 167 -1.06 -8.47 -18.53
CA GLN A 167 -0.91 -8.81 -17.12
C GLN A 167 -1.60 -7.73 -16.28
N TRP A 168 -2.29 -8.14 -15.22
CA TRP A 168 -2.79 -7.22 -14.21
C TRP A 168 -2.69 -7.81 -12.81
N ALA A 169 -2.29 -7.01 -11.86
CA ALA A 169 -2.26 -7.41 -10.45
C ALA A 169 -2.76 -6.28 -9.55
N GLY A 170 -3.79 -6.57 -8.77
CA GLY A 170 -4.25 -5.73 -7.68
C GLY A 170 -3.64 -6.20 -6.37
N LEU A 171 -2.96 -5.31 -5.65
CA LEU A 171 -2.26 -5.64 -4.42
C LEU A 171 -2.97 -5.02 -3.23
N LYS A 172 -3.59 -5.84 -2.38
CA LYS A 172 -4.22 -5.41 -1.13
C LYS A 172 -3.14 -5.24 -0.07
N PHE A 173 -2.53 -4.04 -0.02
CA PHE A 173 -1.51 -3.72 0.97
C PHE A 173 -2.08 -3.74 2.39
N PHE A 174 -1.39 -4.44 3.29
CA PHE A 174 -1.63 -4.40 4.72
C PHE A 174 -0.89 -3.21 5.35
N ASN A 175 -0.37 -3.31 6.56
CA ASN A 175 0.22 -2.17 7.25
C ASN A 175 1.69 -1.98 6.84
N VAL A 176 1.89 -1.29 5.72
CA VAL A 176 3.23 -1.04 5.17
C VAL A 176 3.96 0.01 5.99
N PHE A 177 5.24 -0.23 6.28
CA PHE A 177 6.18 0.72 6.89
C PHE A 177 7.51 0.73 6.12
N GLY A 178 8.29 1.80 6.26
CA GLY A 178 9.61 1.88 5.64
C GLY A 178 9.98 3.28 5.15
N PRO A 179 11.12 3.44 4.45
CA PRO A 179 11.62 4.75 4.04
C PRO A 179 10.67 5.49 3.10
N ASN A 180 10.81 6.82 3.09
CA ASN A 180 10.08 7.75 2.23
C ASN A 180 8.60 8.00 2.63
N GLU A 181 8.21 7.75 3.88
CA GLU A 181 6.84 8.03 4.34
C GLU A 181 6.68 9.35 5.13
N TYR A 182 7.75 10.07 5.44
CA TYR A 182 7.76 11.29 6.26
C TYR A 182 6.79 12.38 5.80
N HIS A 183 6.55 12.50 4.49
CA HIS A 183 5.64 13.48 3.88
C HIS A 183 4.16 13.21 4.17
N LYS A 184 3.80 12.04 4.73
CA LYS A 184 2.41 11.62 4.94
C LYS A 184 1.75 12.23 6.18
N GLY A 185 2.47 13.05 6.96
CA GLY A 185 1.95 13.65 8.19
C GLY A 185 1.39 12.60 9.17
N PRO A 186 0.15 12.76 9.66
CA PRO A 186 -0.44 11.80 10.61
C PRO A 186 -0.75 10.41 10.00
N MET A 187 -0.65 10.25 8.69
CA MET A 187 -0.86 8.97 7.99
C MET A 187 0.44 8.16 7.80
N ARG A 188 1.54 8.57 8.43
CA ARG A 188 2.78 7.78 8.52
C ARG A 188 2.53 6.47 9.27
N SER A 189 3.36 5.46 9.03
CA SER A 189 3.29 4.22 9.78
C SER A 189 3.45 4.45 11.29
N VAL A 190 2.90 3.53 12.08
CA VAL A 190 3.10 3.58 13.53
C VAL A 190 4.57 3.40 13.87
N ALA A 191 5.34 2.61 13.11
CA ALA A 191 6.78 2.44 13.31
C ALA A 191 7.53 3.79 13.29
N GLN A 192 7.25 4.65 12.30
CA GLN A 192 7.85 5.99 12.24
C GLN A 192 7.38 6.88 13.39
N GLN A 193 6.09 6.86 13.71
CA GLN A 193 5.55 7.66 14.81
C GLN A 193 6.16 7.28 16.16
N LEU A 194 6.39 5.98 16.41
CA LEU A 194 7.06 5.47 17.60
C LEU A 194 8.52 5.94 17.66
N HIS A 195 9.26 5.78 16.56
CA HIS A 195 10.63 6.25 16.48
C HIS A 195 10.76 7.74 16.79
N GLU A 196 9.86 8.57 16.27
CA GLU A 196 9.85 10.02 16.56
C GLU A 196 9.57 10.34 18.02
N GLN A 197 8.58 9.66 18.65
CA GLN A 197 8.27 9.84 20.07
C GLN A 197 9.49 9.46 20.93
N ILE A 198 10.09 8.30 20.69
CA ILE A 198 11.24 7.81 21.44
C ILE A 198 12.46 8.73 21.24
N SER A 199 12.72 9.18 20.02
CA SER A 199 13.82 10.12 19.71
C SER A 199 13.64 11.49 20.38
N ALA A 200 12.40 11.92 20.61
CA ALA A 200 12.09 13.13 21.36
C ALA A 200 12.23 12.95 22.89
N GLY A 201 12.43 11.72 23.37
CA GLY A 201 12.48 11.41 24.80
C GLY A 201 11.10 11.31 25.46
N ASP A 202 10.05 11.16 24.63
CA ASP A 202 8.68 11.00 25.11
C ASP A 202 8.35 9.52 25.33
N SER A 203 7.44 9.23 26.29
CA SER A 203 6.84 7.91 26.43
C SER A 203 6.01 7.58 25.19
N VAL A 204 6.12 6.35 24.71
CA VAL A 204 5.28 5.85 23.60
C VAL A 204 3.83 5.73 24.05
N ARG A 205 2.90 6.32 23.28
CA ARG A 205 1.46 6.24 23.57
C ARG A 205 0.76 5.22 22.69
N LEU A 206 0.26 4.16 23.35
CA LEU A 206 -0.56 3.12 22.72
C LEU A 206 -2.01 3.20 23.21
N PHE A 207 -2.94 2.74 22.39
CA PHE A 207 -4.35 2.73 22.77
C PHE A 207 -4.66 1.60 23.76
N ARG A 208 -5.45 1.93 24.78
CA ARG A 208 -6.13 0.93 25.60
C ARG A 208 -7.11 0.13 24.78
N SER A 209 -7.25 -1.12 25.13
CA SER A 209 -8.29 -1.97 24.57
C SER A 209 -9.66 -1.63 25.15
N HIS A 210 -10.68 -1.65 24.30
CA HIS A 210 -12.08 -1.64 24.69
C HIS A 210 -12.78 -2.94 24.27
N HIS A 211 -12.00 -3.98 23.93
CA HIS A 211 -12.47 -5.28 23.54
C HIS A 211 -11.96 -6.34 24.56
N PRO A 212 -12.84 -7.24 25.08
CA PRO A 212 -12.46 -8.16 26.15
C PRO A 212 -11.36 -9.16 25.79
N ASP A 213 -11.22 -9.47 24.49
CA ASP A 213 -10.26 -10.47 24.01
C ASP A 213 -8.86 -9.91 23.75
N TYR A 214 -8.66 -8.59 23.88
CA TYR A 214 -7.37 -7.94 23.61
C TYR A 214 -6.93 -7.12 24.83
N PRO A 215 -5.68 -7.31 25.32
CA PRO A 215 -5.11 -6.43 26.33
C PRO A 215 -4.82 -5.04 25.76
N ASP A 216 -4.46 -4.09 26.62
CA ASP A 216 -3.99 -2.76 26.25
C ASP A 216 -2.74 -2.90 25.35
N GLY A 217 -2.71 -2.20 24.21
CA GLY A 217 -1.65 -2.34 23.19
C GLY A 217 -1.66 -3.65 22.42
N GLY A 218 -2.59 -4.56 22.71
CA GLY A 218 -2.70 -5.91 22.13
C GLY A 218 -3.49 -5.97 20.83
N GLN A 219 -3.94 -4.85 20.29
CA GLN A 219 -4.51 -4.80 18.95
C GLN A 219 -3.44 -5.23 17.94
N MET A 220 -3.82 -6.02 16.93
CA MET A 220 -2.89 -6.68 16.04
C MET A 220 -2.99 -6.18 14.61
N ARG A 221 -1.84 -6.08 13.94
CA ARG A 221 -1.74 -5.77 12.52
C ARG A 221 -0.70 -6.66 11.84
N ASP A 222 -0.94 -6.94 10.58
CA ASP A 222 0.08 -7.47 9.70
C ASP A 222 0.94 -6.30 9.21
N PHE A 223 2.12 -6.15 9.84
CA PHE A 223 3.09 -5.12 9.49
C PHE A 223 4.05 -5.68 8.45
N VAL A 224 4.14 -5.02 7.31
CA VAL A 224 4.99 -5.46 6.19
C VAL A 224 5.97 -4.37 5.78
N SER A 225 7.23 -4.73 5.55
CA SER A 225 8.23 -3.80 5.02
C SER A 225 7.88 -3.35 3.60
N VAL A 226 8.11 -2.09 3.29
CA VAL A 226 7.97 -1.58 1.92
C VAL A 226 8.92 -2.29 0.95
N ASP A 227 10.09 -2.73 1.42
CA ASP A 227 11.03 -3.50 0.60
C ASP A 227 10.44 -4.83 0.17
N ASP A 228 9.78 -5.56 1.09
CA ASP A 228 9.09 -6.81 0.74
C ASP A 228 7.93 -6.57 -0.24
N CYS A 229 7.23 -5.43 -0.09
CA CYS A 229 6.20 -5.03 -1.05
C CYS A 229 6.80 -4.79 -2.44
N VAL A 230 7.95 -4.13 -2.51
CA VAL A 230 8.67 -3.88 -3.76
C VAL A 230 9.19 -5.17 -4.37
N ASP A 231 9.72 -6.10 -3.54
CA ASP A 231 10.18 -7.41 -4.03
C ASP A 231 9.06 -8.20 -4.71
N VAL A 232 7.84 -8.19 -4.15
CA VAL A 232 6.66 -8.80 -4.81
C VAL A 232 6.36 -8.13 -6.15
N MET A 233 6.43 -6.79 -6.22
CA MET A 233 6.15 -6.06 -7.47
C MET A 233 7.24 -6.29 -8.52
N MET A 234 8.50 -6.42 -8.12
CA MET A 234 9.58 -6.78 -9.04
C MET A 234 9.46 -8.22 -9.51
N TRP A 235 9.05 -9.15 -8.63
CA TRP A 235 8.74 -10.52 -9.03
C TRP A 235 7.58 -10.56 -10.05
N LEU A 236 6.53 -9.76 -9.89
CA LEU A 236 5.45 -9.64 -10.89
C LEU A 236 5.96 -9.13 -12.24
N CYS A 237 6.98 -8.26 -12.27
CA CYS A 237 7.64 -7.87 -13.53
C CYS A 237 8.27 -9.07 -14.24
N ASP A 238 8.85 -10.00 -13.47
CA ASP A 238 9.56 -11.17 -13.98
C ASP A 238 8.64 -12.35 -14.30
N THR A 239 7.36 -12.28 -13.86
CA THR A 239 6.34 -13.33 -14.05
C THR A 239 5.07 -12.78 -14.72
N PRO A 240 5.16 -12.37 -16.00
CA PRO A 240 4.06 -11.67 -16.69
C PRO A 240 2.78 -12.51 -16.87
N GLU A 241 2.86 -13.81 -16.67
CA GLU A 241 1.72 -14.73 -16.70
C GLU A 241 0.85 -14.66 -15.45
N VAL A 242 1.37 -14.10 -14.35
CA VAL A 242 0.64 -13.99 -13.08
C VAL A 242 -0.29 -12.78 -13.13
N SER A 243 -1.57 -13.03 -12.95
CA SER A 243 -2.59 -11.98 -12.87
C SER A 243 -3.62 -12.30 -11.80
N GLY A 244 -4.17 -11.26 -11.18
CA GLY A 244 -5.22 -11.41 -10.16
C GLY A 244 -5.19 -10.35 -9.07
N LEU A 245 -6.06 -10.53 -8.09
CA LEU A 245 -6.09 -9.73 -6.87
C LEU A 245 -5.36 -10.53 -5.78
N PHE A 246 -4.36 -9.93 -5.13
CA PHE A 246 -3.51 -10.59 -4.13
C PHE A 246 -3.41 -9.76 -2.85
N ASN A 247 -3.38 -10.44 -1.72
CA ASN A 247 -2.94 -9.84 -0.48
C ASN A 247 -1.44 -9.56 -0.51
N LEU A 248 -1.03 -8.48 0.15
CA LEU A 248 0.37 -8.12 0.34
C LEU A 248 0.61 -7.69 1.79
N GLY A 249 0.93 -8.66 2.59
CA GLY A 249 1.32 -8.62 3.99
C GLY A 249 2.38 -9.69 4.25
N THR A 250 2.66 -9.98 5.50
CA THR A 250 3.57 -11.06 5.89
C THR A 250 2.85 -12.39 6.15
N GLY A 251 1.54 -12.32 6.45
CA GLY A 251 0.76 -13.45 6.96
C GLY A 251 0.97 -13.72 8.44
N THR A 252 1.52 -12.74 9.18
CA THR A 252 1.77 -12.83 10.62
C THR A 252 1.38 -11.54 11.31
N ALA A 253 0.26 -11.55 12.00
CA ALA A 253 -0.19 -10.39 12.77
C ALA A 253 0.65 -10.22 14.04
N ARG A 254 1.05 -8.99 14.34
CA ARG A 254 1.81 -8.60 15.53
C ARG A 254 1.09 -7.48 16.27
N THR A 255 1.28 -7.41 17.58
CA THR A 255 0.65 -6.36 18.40
C THR A 255 1.35 -5.01 18.24
N PHE A 256 0.64 -3.92 18.55
CA PHE A 256 1.28 -2.61 18.65
C PHE A 256 2.31 -2.55 19.78
N ALA A 257 2.11 -3.34 20.84
CA ALA A 257 3.09 -3.48 21.92
C ALA A 257 4.37 -4.19 21.43
N ASP A 258 4.25 -5.24 20.59
CA ASP A 258 5.42 -5.87 19.95
C ASP A 258 6.19 -4.86 19.09
N LEU A 259 5.47 -4.11 18.25
CA LEU A 259 6.06 -3.09 17.39
C LEU A 259 6.83 -2.05 18.21
N ALA A 260 6.23 -1.53 19.30
CA ALA A 260 6.90 -0.59 20.19
C ALA A 260 8.14 -1.22 20.85
N GLY A 261 8.03 -2.45 21.32
CA GLY A 261 9.17 -3.19 21.90
C GLY A 261 10.33 -3.34 20.92
N VAL A 262 10.05 -3.64 19.64
CA VAL A 262 11.08 -3.75 18.59
C VAL A 262 11.76 -2.41 18.34
N VAL A 263 11.01 -1.31 18.26
CA VAL A 263 11.60 0.04 18.05
C VAL A 263 12.51 0.39 19.24
N TYR A 264 12.06 0.20 20.49
CA TYR A 264 12.87 0.44 21.67
C TYR A 264 14.16 -0.40 21.67
N ALA A 265 14.04 -1.71 21.41
CA ALA A 265 15.17 -2.62 21.36
C ALA A 265 16.20 -2.22 20.30
N THR A 266 15.73 -1.79 19.10
CA THR A 266 16.61 -1.33 18.03
C THR A 266 17.35 -0.04 18.41
N MET A 267 16.71 0.86 19.17
CA MET A 267 17.33 2.09 19.69
C MET A 267 18.20 1.84 20.94
N GLY A 268 18.25 0.63 21.47
CA GLY A 268 19.03 0.28 22.67
C GLY A 268 18.45 0.88 23.95
N LEU A 269 17.14 1.08 24.01
CA LEU A 269 16.42 1.71 25.12
C LEU A 269 15.45 0.72 25.78
N GLU A 270 15.18 0.94 27.08
CA GLU A 270 14.12 0.20 27.79
C GLU A 270 12.74 0.75 27.41
N PRO A 271 11.74 -0.12 27.22
CA PRO A 271 10.39 0.31 26.88
C PRO A 271 9.73 1.21 27.92
N ASP A 272 9.25 2.38 27.49
CA ASP A 272 8.43 3.30 28.27
C ASP A 272 7.12 3.57 27.51
N ILE A 273 6.07 2.85 27.92
CA ILE A 273 4.77 2.82 27.21
C ILE A 273 3.66 3.35 28.13
N GLU A 274 3.00 4.40 27.68
CA GLU A 274 1.79 4.95 28.28
C GLU A 274 0.57 4.45 27.51
N PHE A 275 -0.40 3.85 28.21
CA PHE A 275 -1.67 3.48 27.59
C PHE A 275 -2.71 4.58 27.72
N ILE A 276 -3.18 5.11 26.58
CA ILE A 276 -4.18 6.17 26.49
C ILE A 276 -5.52 5.64 25.97
N ASP A 277 -6.61 6.30 26.30
CA ASP A 277 -7.93 5.90 25.81
C ASP A 277 -8.05 6.07 24.29
N THR A 278 -8.59 5.06 23.62
CA THR A 278 -8.95 5.17 22.20
C THR A 278 -10.00 6.28 22.02
N PRO A 279 -9.78 7.24 21.11
CA PRO A 279 -10.74 8.30 20.84
C PRO A 279 -12.14 7.74 20.53
N LYS A 280 -13.17 8.35 21.10
CA LYS A 280 -14.56 7.85 20.98
C LYS A 280 -15.03 7.76 19.53
N GLU A 281 -14.56 8.69 18.69
CA GLU A 281 -14.94 8.83 17.28
C GLU A 281 -14.51 7.64 16.42
N ILE A 282 -13.45 6.94 16.84
CA ILE A 282 -12.92 5.79 16.11
C ILE A 282 -13.18 4.46 16.82
N ARG A 283 -13.56 4.47 18.11
CA ARG A 283 -13.66 3.28 18.96
C ARG A 283 -14.56 2.20 18.37
N ASP A 284 -15.75 2.56 17.91
CA ASP A 284 -16.75 1.62 17.37
C ASP A 284 -16.39 1.11 15.96
N LYS A 285 -15.42 1.76 15.29
CA LYS A 285 -14.94 1.40 13.97
C LYS A 285 -13.50 0.88 13.99
N TYR A 286 -12.96 0.69 15.21
CA TYR A 286 -11.58 0.30 15.37
C TYR A 286 -11.42 -1.18 15.07
N GLN A 287 -10.58 -1.50 14.10
CA GLN A 287 -10.27 -2.85 13.70
C GLN A 287 -9.23 -3.44 14.66
N TYR A 288 -9.55 -4.50 15.38
CA TYR A 288 -8.66 -5.10 16.39
C TYR A 288 -7.65 -6.08 15.81
N PHE A 289 -7.94 -6.65 14.66
CA PHE A 289 -7.10 -7.67 14.05
C PHE A 289 -7.07 -7.52 12.53
N THR A 290 -5.88 -7.61 11.93
CA THR A 290 -5.68 -7.82 10.50
C THR A 290 -4.51 -8.75 10.26
N GLU A 291 -4.69 -9.78 9.43
CA GLU A 291 -3.64 -10.71 9.00
C GLU A 291 -3.92 -11.14 7.57
N ALA A 292 -2.94 -11.02 6.71
CA ALA A 292 -3.06 -11.39 5.31
C ALA A 292 -3.10 -12.90 5.13
N ASN A 293 -4.08 -13.44 4.43
CA ASN A 293 -3.94 -14.79 3.89
C ASN A 293 -3.05 -14.72 2.64
N MET A 294 -1.81 -15.23 2.76
CA MET A 294 -0.79 -15.16 1.70
C MET A 294 -0.79 -16.40 0.79
N ALA A 295 -1.70 -17.36 1.02
CA ALA A 295 -1.70 -18.65 0.31
C ALA A 295 -1.78 -18.48 -1.22
N LYS A 296 -2.60 -17.55 -1.72
CA LYS A 296 -2.77 -17.31 -3.15
C LYS A 296 -1.50 -16.79 -3.82
N LEU A 297 -0.79 -15.85 -3.19
CA LEU A 297 0.49 -15.34 -3.70
C LEU A 297 1.55 -16.46 -3.74
N ARG A 298 1.60 -17.31 -2.70
CA ARG A 298 2.48 -18.48 -2.64
C ARG A 298 2.17 -19.50 -3.73
N ILE A 299 0.89 -19.82 -3.95
CA ILE A 299 0.45 -20.73 -5.02
C ILE A 299 0.78 -20.14 -6.41
N ALA A 300 0.72 -18.82 -6.57
CA ALA A 300 1.12 -18.16 -7.81
C ALA A 300 2.64 -18.22 -8.08
N GLY A 301 3.45 -18.67 -7.12
CA GLY A 301 4.87 -18.93 -7.29
C GLY A 301 5.81 -17.95 -6.56
N TYR A 302 5.31 -17.00 -5.78
CA TYR A 302 6.18 -16.14 -4.98
C TYR A 302 6.80 -16.94 -3.83
N GLY A 303 8.08 -17.24 -3.93
CA GLY A 303 8.81 -18.12 -3.00
C GLY A 303 9.69 -17.42 -1.96
N HIS A 304 9.85 -16.07 -2.04
CA HIS A 304 10.70 -15.36 -1.08
C HIS A 304 10.00 -15.21 0.27
N GLU A 305 10.78 -15.35 1.34
CA GLU A 305 10.29 -15.11 2.70
C GLU A 305 10.16 -13.59 2.94
N PHE A 306 9.10 -13.19 3.65
CA PHE A 306 8.95 -11.83 4.14
C PHE A 306 9.82 -11.61 5.38
N ARG A 307 10.36 -10.40 5.53
CA ARG A 307 11.14 -10.04 6.72
C ARG A 307 10.30 -10.19 7.98
N SER A 308 10.94 -10.61 9.08
CA SER A 308 10.34 -10.53 10.41
C SER A 308 10.07 -9.07 10.78
N LEU A 309 9.20 -8.85 11.78
CA LEU A 309 8.97 -7.50 12.31
C LEU A 309 10.30 -6.92 12.86
N GLU A 310 11.09 -7.75 13.52
CA GLU A 310 12.37 -7.41 14.11
C GLU A 310 13.38 -6.95 13.06
N ASP A 311 13.53 -7.72 11.98
CA ASP A 311 14.45 -7.38 10.89
C ASP A 311 13.99 -6.14 10.13
N GLY A 312 12.72 -6.10 9.68
CA GLY A 312 12.21 -5.01 8.87
C GLY A 312 12.17 -3.66 9.62
N VAL A 313 11.72 -3.66 10.88
CA VAL A 313 11.72 -2.43 11.70
C VAL A 313 13.14 -2.06 12.13
N GLY A 314 13.97 -3.07 12.44
CA GLY A 314 15.38 -2.86 12.76
C GLY A 314 16.12 -2.14 11.63
N ASP A 315 16.01 -2.65 10.41
CA ASP A 315 16.62 -2.02 9.23
C ASP A 315 16.08 -0.59 9.00
N TYR A 316 14.78 -0.40 9.16
CA TYR A 316 14.14 0.89 8.95
C TYR A 316 14.61 1.93 9.98
N VAL A 317 14.58 1.60 11.28
CA VAL A 317 14.94 2.50 12.38
C VAL A 317 16.43 2.86 12.38
N GLN A 318 17.32 1.94 11.98
CA GLN A 318 18.77 2.21 11.90
C GLN A 318 19.15 3.14 10.73
N ASN A 319 18.29 3.30 9.73
CA ASN A 319 18.55 4.11 8.53
C ASN A 319 17.75 5.43 8.50
N PHE A 320 17.18 5.85 9.65
CA PHE A 320 16.54 7.17 9.79
C PHE A 320 17.49 8.34 9.67
#